data_fd068bad21a18075475344c44e445d54
#
_entry.id   fd068bad21a18075475344c44e445d54
#
_cell.length_a   1.000
_cell.length_b   1.000
_cell.length_c   1.000
_cell.angle_alpha   90.00
_cell.angle_beta   90.00
_cell.angle_gamma   90.00
#
_symmetry.space_group_name_H-M   'P 1'
#
loop_
_entity.id
_entity.type
_entity.pdbx_description
1 polymer ?
#
loop_
_entity_poly.entity_id
_entity_poly.type
_entity_poly.pdbx_seq_one_letter_code
_entity_poly.pdbx_strand_id
1 'polypeptide(L)'
;MPTHIEPVRRTQFGMGISVFTPAPKPLNEFSRSRAAAEWARDIIADLPRLKRISDEAKAIFDVRWAGISAVVDDWQHVIASSGGMLGLYRRSTALSSYVVAYPYQPFCIANALQDERFHGNPFVEDGLIGFYAGVAIFDAAGLAVGVLCVTHPQPLEIIAPDALELLTSLARSVTPPVLPRSPVPE
;
A
#
# COMPACT_ATOMS: atom_id res chain seq x y z
N MET A 1 10.16 4.57 -57.36
CA MET A 1 10.54 5.13 -56.06
C MET A 1 10.25 4.07 -55.00
N PRO A 2 11.25 3.35 -54.51
CA PRO A 2 11.01 2.38 -53.41
C PRO A 2 11.07 3.12 -52.07
N THR A 3 10.01 2.97 -51.27
CA THR A 3 9.89 3.45 -49.92
C THR A 3 10.79 2.63 -48.98
N HIS A 4 11.80 3.27 -48.44
CA HIS A 4 12.65 2.73 -47.37
C HIS A 4 11.81 2.57 -46.09
N ILE A 5 11.59 1.33 -45.68
CA ILE A 5 11.07 0.98 -44.34
C ILE A 5 12.31 0.86 -43.47
N GLU A 6 12.52 1.81 -42.55
CA GLU A 6 13.54 1.68 -41.51
C GLU A 6 13.18 0.53 -40.55
N PRO A 7 14.15 -0.32 -40.17
CA PRO A 7 13.91 -1.38 -39.21
C PRO A 7 13.75 -0.77 -37.83
N VAL A 8 12.62 -1.12 -37.17
CA VAL A 8 12.37 -0.87 -35.74
C VAL A 8 13.59 -1.37 -34.95
N ARG A 9 14.28 -0.47 -34.27
CA ARG A 9 15.37 -0.80 -33.35
C ARG A 9 14.76 -1.66 -32.23
N ARG A 10 15.09 -2.95 -32.23
CA ARG A 10 14.92 -3.80 -31.04
C ARG A 10 15.82 -3.20 -29.96
N THR A 11 15.20 -2.58 -28.96
CA THR A 11 15.85 -2.27 -27.70
C THR A 11 16.33 -3.61 -27.12
N GLN A 12 17.63 -3.79 -27.02
CA GLN A 12 18.25 -4.88 -26.27
C GLN A 12 17.75 -4.76 -24.83
N PHE A 13 16.89 -5.70 -24.43
CA PHE A 13 16.66 -5.95 -23.01
C PHE A 13 17.99 -6.44 -22.43
N GLY A 14 18.71 -5.56 -21.78
CA GLY A 14 19.79 -5.94 -20.92
C GLY A 14 19.22 -6.88 -19.87
N MET A 15 19.69 -8.13 -19.84
CA MET A 15 19.44 -9.04 -18.72
C MET A 15 20.26 -8.56 -17.51
N GLY A 16 19.94 -7.36 -17.01
CA GLY A 16 20.33 -6.95 -15.69
C GLY A 16 19.48 -7.74 -14.68
N ILE A 17 20.12 -8.47 -13.80
CA ILE A 17 19.43 -9.04 -12.63
C ILE A 17 18.97 -7.84 -11.80
N SER A 18 17.69 -7.53 -11.91
CA SER A 18 17.03 -6.45 -11.18
C SER A 18 16.88 -6.91 -9.74
N VAL A 19 17.71 -6.43 -8.85
CA VAL A 19 17.70 -6.83 -7.44
C VAL A 19 17.17 -5.66 -6.63
N PHE A 20 15.83 -5.54 -6.53
CA PHE A 20 15.28 -4.68 -5.49
C PHE A 20 15.28 -5.43 -4.15
N THR A 21 15.43 -4.71 -3.06
CA THR A 21 15.45 -5.29 -1.70
C THR A 21 14.04 -5.30 -1.14
N PRO A 22 13.42 -6.47 -0.90
CA PRO A 22 12.13 -6.53 -0.21
C PRO A 22 12.21 -5.91 1.19
N ALA A 23 11.09 -5.34 1.66
CA ALA A 23 11.00 -4.85 3.02
C ALA A 23 11.30 -5.98 4.04
N PRO A 24 12.03 -5.69 5.14
CA PRO A 24 12.28 -6.68 6.17
C PRO A 24 11.00 -7.07 6.89
N LYS A 25 10.98 -8.28 7.48
CA LYS A 25 9.91 -8.67 8.40
C LYS A 25 10.21 -8.07 9.78
N PRO A 26 9.23 -7.42 10.46
CA PRO A 26 9.43 -6.90 11.80
C PRO A 26 9.63 -8.02 12.82
N LEU A 27 10.26 -7.72 13.97
CA LEU A 27 10.57 -8.74 15.00
C LEU A 27 9.31 -9.44 15.54
N ASN A 28 8.16 -8.76 15.56
CA ASN A 28 6.89 -9.29 16.02
C ASN A 28 6.03 -9.88 14.88
N GLU A 29 6.65 -10.22 13.74
CA GLU A 29 5.93 -10.64 12.52
C GLU A 29 4.92 -11.76 12.75
N PHE A 30 5.24 -12.75 13.57
CA PHE A 30 4.34 -13.86 13.82
C PHE A 30 3.00 -13.40 14.45
N SER A 31 3.05 -12.60 15.51
CA SER A 31 1.84 -12.06 16.17
C SER A 31 1.13 -11.04 15.30
N ARG A 32 1.88 -10.17 14.61
CA ARG A 32 1.35 -9.18 13.68
C ARG A 32 0.59 -9.84 12.53
N SER A 33 1.20 -10.82 11.85
CA SER A 33 0.60 -11.50 10.68
C SER A 33 -0.68 -12.24 11.05
N ARG A 34 -0.68 -12.91 12.20
CA ARG A 34 -1.87 -13.58 12.74
C ARG A 34 -2.99 -12.57 13.03
N ALA A 35 -2.69 -11.47 13.72
CA ALA A 35 -3.66 -10.41 14.00
C ALA A 35 -4.18 -9.77 12.71
N ALA A 36 -3.31 -9.55 11.70
CA ALA A 36 -3.70 -9.03 10.39
C ALA A 36 -4.65 -9.98 9.65
N ALA A 37 -4.45 -11.30 9.75
CA ALA A 37 -5.35 -12.28 9.14
C ALA A 37 -6.73 -12.30 9.82
N GLU A 38 -6.79 -12.15 11.13
CA GLU A 38 -8.03 -12.04 11.90
C GLU A 38 -8.76 -10.73 11.56
N TRP A 39 -8.05 -9.61 11.63
CA TRP A 39 -8.57 -8.29 11.27
C TRP A 39 -9.12 -8.24 9.84
N ALA A 40 -8.40 -8.79 8.86
CA ALA A 40 -8.83 -8.80 7.46
C ALA A 40 -10.15 -9.55 7.25
N ARG A 41 -10.40 -10.61 8.00
CA ARG A 41 -11.68 -11.35 7.95
C ARG A 41 -12.84 -10.54 8.54
N ASP A 42 -12.58 -9.82 9.62
CA ASP A 42 -13.62 -9.08 10.33
C ASP A 42 -14.00 -7.80 9.58
N ILE A 43 -13.02 -7.09 9.01
CA ILE A 43 -13.25 -5.78 8.42
C ILE A 43 -14.01 -5.85 7.09
N ILE A 44 -13.97 -6.99 6.40
CA ILE A 44 -14.74 -7.23 5.15
C ILE A 44 -16.24 -7.01 5.35
N ALA A 45 -16.75 -7.15 6.56
CA ALA A 45 -18.16 -6.91 6.86
C ALA A 45 -18.63 -5.47 6.55
N ASP A 46 -17.70 -4.50 6.47
CA ASP A 46 -18.03 -3.08 6.23
C ASP A 46 -17.30 -2.50 5.00
N LEU A 47 -17.30 -3.24 3.91
CA LEU A 47 -16.70 -2.79 2.63
C LEU A 47 -17.18 -1.40 2.16
N PRO A 48 -18.47 -1.02 2.31
CA PRO A 48 -18.90 0.33 1.91
C PRO A 48 -18.19 1.45 2.66
N ARG A 49 -17.92 1.27 3.98
CA ARG A 49 -17.14 2.22 4.78
C ARG A 49 -15.70 2.27 4.35
N LEU A 50 -15.07 1.12 4.16
CA LEU A 50 -13.67 1.05 3.70
C LEU A 50 -13.48 1.69 2.34
N LYS A 51 -14.45 1.51 1.44
CA LYS A 51 -14.42 2.19 0.13
C LYS A 51 -14.50 3.70 0.28
N ARG A 52 -15.39 4.23 1.12
CA ARG A 52 -15.47 5.69 1.36
C ARG A 52 -14.15 6.25 1.91
N ILE A 53 -13.51 5.55 2.86
CA ILE A 53 -12.20 5.93 3.38
C ILE A 53 -11.15 5.95 2.26
N SER A 54 -11.16 4.96 1.37
CA SER A 54 -10.27 4.93 0.21
C SER A 54 -10.57 6.07 -0.78
N ASP A 55 -11.85 6.40 -1.02
CA ASP A 55 -12.26 7.51 -1.89
C ASP A 55 -11.77 8.85 -1.30
N GLU A 56 -11.90 9.04 0.01
CA GLU A 56 -11.43 10.23 0.73
C GLU A 56 -9.90 10.36 0.68
N ALA A 57 -9.17 9.29 0.96
CA ALA A 57 -7.71 9.27 0.87
C ALA A 57 -7.24 9.61 -0.55
N LYS A 58 -7.89 9.06 -1.57
CA LYS A 58 -7.61 9.38 -2.98
C LYS A 58 -7.81 10.86 -3.28
N ALA A 59 -8.89 11.46 -2.78
CA ALA A 59 -9.21 12.88 -2.99
C ALA A 59 -8.22 13.82 -2.31
N ILE A 60 -7.75 13.51 -1.09
CA ILE A 60 -6.77 14.30 -0.35
C ILE A 60 -5.47 14.50 -1.14
N PHE A 61 -5.02 13.46 -1.84
CA PHE A 61 -3.76 13.49 -2.60
C PHE A 61 -3.95 13.81 -4.09
N ASP A 62 -5.19 13.87 -4.58
CA ASP A 62 -5.53 13.97 -6.01
C ASP A 62 -4.79 12.91 -6.85
N VAL A 63 -4.83 11.67 -6.39
CA VAL A 63 -4.12 10.55 -7.00
C VAL A 63 -5.04 9.61 -7.76
N ARG A 64 -4.44 8.67 -8.51
CA ARG A 64 -5.22 7.74 -9.33
C ARG A 64 -5.83 6.60 -8.53
N TRP A 65 -5.17 6.17 -7.45
CA TRP A 65 -5.58 5.02 -6.67
C TRP A 65 -5.33 5.22 -5.17
N ALA A 66 -6.24 4.69 -4.36
CA ALA A 66 -6.08 4.55 -2.92
C ALA A 66 -6.67 3.20 -2.48
N GLY A 67 -6.16 2.62 -1.40
CA GLY A 67 -6.70 1.36 -0.92
C GLY A 67 -6.28 0.97 0.48
N ILE A 68 -7.04 0.03 1.02
CA ILE A 68 -6.82 -0.60 2.32
C ILE A 68 -6.41 -2.03 2.09
N SER A 69 -5.30 -2.45 2.67
CA SER A 69 -4.77 -3.79 2.53
C SER A 69 -4.31 -4.37 3.86
N ALA A 70 -4.33 -5.71 3.95
CA ALA A 70 -3.61 -6.47 4.97
C ALA A 70 -2.35 -7.09 4.36
N VAL A 71 -1.27 -7.16 5.15
CA VAL A 71 -0.06 -7.91 4.79
C VAL A 71 0.01 -9.12 5.72
N VAL A 72 -0.21 -10.31 5.18
CA VAL A 72 -0.28 -11.58 5.91
C VAL A 72 0.71 -12.55 5.29
N ASP A 73 1.63 -13.06 6.08
CA ASP A 73 2.69 -13.96 5.63
C ASP A 73 3.44 -13.40 4.41
N ASP A 74 3.34 -14.05 3.26
CA ASP A 74 4.01 -13.65 2.02
C ASP A 74 3.07 -12.94 1.02
N TRP A 75 1.92 -12.45 1.50
CA TRP A 75 0.91 -11.83 0.66
C TRP A 75 0.44 -10.49 1.18
N GLN A 76 0.18 -9.57 0.26
CA GLN A 76 -0.64 -8.39 0.46
C GLN A 76 -2.02 -8.66 -0.12
N HIS A 77 -3.05 -8.53 0.71
CA HIS A 77 -4.45 -8.61 0.29
C HIS A 77 -5.03 -7.19 0.26
N VAL A 78 -5.34 -6.68 -0.92
CA VAL A 78 -6.07 -5.42 -1.09
C VAL A 78 -7.56 -5.70 -0.88
N ILE A 79 -8.09 -5.20 0.25
CA ILE A 79 -9.45 -5.50 0.73
C ILE A 79 -10.45 -4.51 0.14
N ALA A 80 -10.09 -3.23 0.11
CA ALA A 80 -10.93 -2.17 -0.44
C ALA A 80 -10.08 -1.16 -1.21
N SER A 81 -10.64 -0.55 -2.25
CA SER A 81 -9.92 0.46 -3.02
C SER A 81 -10.85 1.47 -3.69
N SER A 82 -10.28 2.64 -4.00
CA SER A 82 -10.77 3.61 -4.95
C SER A 82 -9.84 3.61 -6.17
N GLY A 83 -10.33 3.17 -7.33
CA GLY A 83 -9.54 3.01 -8.54
C GLY A 83 -9.45 1.57 -9.07
N GLY A 84 -10.13 0.62 -8.43
CA GLY A 84 -10.48 -0.68 -9.02
C GLY A 84 -9.48 -1.83 -8.86
N MET A 85 -8.30 -1.63 -8.32
CA MET A 85 -7.33 -2.72 -8.13
C MET A 85 -7.57 -3.42 -6.78
N LEU A 86 -8.23 -4.56 -6.80
CA LEU A 86 -8.37 -5.50 -5.68
C LEU A 86 -7.56 -6.76 -5.98
N GLY A 87 -7.20 -7.52 -4.95
CA GLY A 87 -6.58 -8.84 -5.14
C GLY A 87 -5.45 -9.16 -4.18
N LEU A 88 -4.76 -10.24 -4.50
CA LEU A 88 -3.60 -10.75 -3.78
C LEU A 88 -2.32 -10.45 -4.56
N TYR A 89 -1.35 -9.88 -3.87
CA TYR A 89 -0.05 -9.52 -4.42
C TYR A 89 1.06 -10.12 -3.57
N ARG A 90 2.21 -10.41 -4.18
CA ARG A 90 3.38 -10.88 -3.44
C ARG A 90 3.86 -9.80 -2.47
N ARG A 91 4.02 -10.16 -1.19
CA ARG A 91 4.58 -9.28 -0.17
C ARG A 91 5.95 -8.73 -0.57
N SER A 92 6.78 -9.56 -1.20
CA SER A 92 8.14 -9.20 -1.61
C SER A 92 8.16 -8.00 -2.57
N THR A 93 7.11 -7.78 -3.37
CA THR A 93 7.01 -6.66 -4.32
C THR A 93 6.12 -5.52 -3.82
N ALA A 94 5.37 -5.73 -2.75
CA ALA A 94 4.39 -4.78 -2.24
C ALA A 94 5.03 -3.66 -1.42
N LEU A 95 4.82 -2.39 -1.79
CA LEU A 95 5.33 -1.24 -1.04
C LEU A 95 4.71 -1.13 0.36
N SER A 96 3.48 -1.62 0.56
CA SER A 96 2.84 -1.73 1.88
C SER A 96 3.64 -2.58 2.88
N SER A 97 4.54 -3.43 2.40
CA SER A 97 5.43 -4.21 3.25
C SER A 97 6.41 -3.34 4.03
N TYR A 98 6.84 -2.22 3.45
CA TYR A 98 7.68 -1.23 4.16
C TYR A 98 6.88 -0.51 5.26
N VAL A 99 5.59 -0.24 5.03
CA VAL A 99 4.73 0.36 6.04
C VAL A 99 4.60 -0.54 7.27
N VAL A 100 4.36 -1.85 7.09
CA VAL A 100 4.24 -2.76 8.22
C VAL A 100 5.59 -3.10 8.87
N ALA A 101 6.71 -2.93 8.15
CA ALA A 101 8.05 -3.07 8.70
C ALA A 101 8.43 -1.91 9.62
N TYR A 102 7.95 -0.69 9.31
CA TYR A 102 8.25 0.55 10.04
C TYR A 102 6.96 1.33 10.33
N PRO A 103 6.05 0.80 11.17
CA PRO A 103 4.65 1.22 11.18
C PRO A 103 4.37 2.56 11.89
N TYR A 104 5.35 3.11 12.63
CA TYR A 104 5.10 4.26 13.50
C TYR A 104 5.27 5.63 12.80
N GLN A 105 5.58 5.62 11.52
CA GLN A 105 5.69 6.83 10.71
C GLN A 105 5.10 6.59 9.32
N PRO A 106 4.58 7.61 8.65
CA PRO A 106 4.17 7.51 7.25
C PRO A 106 5.36 7.10 6.38
N PHE A 107 5.12 6.18 5.45
CA PHE A 107 6.08 5.82 4.42
C PHE A 107 5.69 6.52 3.12
N CYS A 108 6.52 7.43 2.65
CA CYS A 108 6.24 8.25 1.48
C CYS A 108 7.42 8.23 0.49
N ILE A 109 7.09 8.06 -0.78
CA ILE A 109 8.04 8.06 -1.90
C ILE A 109 7.48 8.99 -2.98
N ALA A 110 8.11 10.17 -3.12
CA ALA A 110 7.68 11.17 -4.10
C ALA A 110 7.94 10.73 -5.54
N ASN A 111 9.06 10.03 -5.78
CA ASN A 111 9.45 9.51 -7.08
C ASN A 111 10.09 8.11 -6.95
N ALA A 112 9.28 7.08 -7.14
CA ALA A 112 9.72 5.69 -7.02
C ALA A 112 10.70 5.28 -8.14
N LEU A 113 10.64 5.94 -9.31
CA LEU A 113 11.53 5.66 -10.44
C LEU A 113 12.98 6.10 -10.17
N GLN A 114 13.18 7.07 -9.27
CA GLN A 114 14.49 7.57 -8.88
C GLN A 114 14.97 7.03 -7.53
N ASP A 115 14.16 6.24 -6.84
CA ASP A 115 14.50 5.65 -5.55
C ASP A 115 15.16 4.28 -5.76
N GLU A 116 16.47 4.20 -5.46
CA GLU A 116 17.27 2.99 -5.68
C GLU A 116 16.71 1.74 -4.98
N ARG A 117 15.95 1.92 -3.89
CA ARG A 117 15.29 0.81 -3.18
C ARG A 117 14.27 0.06 -4.03
N PHE A 118 13.74 0.71 -5.08
CA PHE A 118 12.67 0.16 -5.92
C PHE A 118 13.10 -0.13 -7.35
N HIS A 119 14.38 0.01 -7.68
CA HIS A 119 14.91 -0.45 -8.95
C HIS A 119 14.62 -1.95 -9.12
N GLY A 120 13.90 -2.30 -10.20
CA GLY A 120 13.47 -3.66 -10.48
C GLY A 120 12.22 -4.12 -9.74
N ASN A 121 11.58 -3.26 -8.98
CA ASN A 121 10.24 -3.55 -8.48
C ASN A 121 9.25 -3.54 -9.66
N PRO A 122 8.51 -4.63 -9.93
CA PRO A 122 7.66 -4.72 -11.12
C PRO A 122 6.59 -3.63 -11.19
N PHE A 123 6.01 -3.20 -10.06
CA PHE A 123 5.00 -2.13 -10.08
C PHE A 123 5.58 -0.76 -10.46
N VAL A 124 6.86 -0.54 -10.18
CA VAL A 124 7.58 0.69 -10.54
C VAL A 124 8.05 0.60 -11.99
N GLU A 125 8.67 -0.50 -12.39
CA GLU A 125 9.15 -0.71 -13.75
C GLU A 125 8.04 -0.71 -14.80
N ASP A 126 6.87 -1.28 -14.45
CA ASP A 126 5.68 -1.27 -15.31
C ASP A 126 4.94 0.09 -15.31
N GLY A 127 5.46 1.11 -14.60
CA GLY A 127 4.88 2.45 -14.54
C GLY A 127 3.55 2.53 -13.80
N LEU A 128 3.25 1.57 -12.95
CA LEU A 128 2.01 1.56 -12.15
C LEU A 128 2.14 2.43 -10.89
N ILE A 129 3.37 2.54 -10.34
CA ILE A 129 3.67 3.32 -9.14
C ILE A 129 4.88 4.24 -9.42
N GLY A 130 4.64 5.51 -9.61
CA GLY A 130 5.63 6.58 -9.60
C GLY A 130 5.66 7.32 -8.26
N PHE A 131 4.49 7.44 -7.61
CA PHE A 131 4.31 7.97 -6.26
C PHE A 131 3.63 6.94 -5.36
N TYR A 132 4.05 6.89 -4.11
CA TYR A 132 3.42 6.09 -3.05
C TYR A 132 3.44 6.83 -1.71
N ALA A 133 2.32 6.83 -1.00
CA ALA A 133 2.28 7.15 0.43
C ALA A 133 1.40 6.13 1.15
N GLY A 134 1.85 5.68 2.33
CA GLY A 134 1.12 4.70 3.12
C GLY A 134 1.34 4.87 4.62
N VAL A 135 0.32 4.52 5.39
CA VAL A 135 0.32 4.55 6.85
C VAL A 135 -0.26 3.26 7.41
N ALA A 136 0.26 2.83 8.54
CA ALA A 136 -0.21 1.62 9.20
C ALA A 136 -1.59 1.82 9.84
N ILE A 137 -2.39 0.76 9.80
CA ILE A 137 -3.62 0.61 10.55
C ILE A 137 -3.31 -0.33 11.71
N PHE A 138 -3.59 0.13 12.93
CA PHE A 138 -3.30 -0.63 14.14
C PHE A 138 -4.57 -1.25 14.72
N ASP A 139 -4.43 -2.43 15.32
CA ASP A 139 -5.46 -3.00 16.18
C ASP A 139 -5.38 -2.42 17.61
N ALA A 140 -6.28 -2.88 18.48
CA ALA A 140 -6.33 -2.44 19.89
C ALA A 140 -5.09 -2.87 20.71
N ALA A 141 -4.34 -3.87 20.24
CA ALA A 141 -3.10 -4.32 20.88
C ALA A 141 -1.87 -3.56 20.37
N GLY A 142 -2.05 -2.62 19.43
CA GLY A 142 -0.97 -1.84 18.82
C GLY A 142 -0.18 -2.60 17.75
N LEU A 143 -0.74 -3.67 17.20
CA LEU A 143 -0.14 -4.39 16.08
C LEU A 143 -0.56 -3.76 14.75
N ALA A 144 0.39 -3.58 13.83
CA ALA A 144 0.13 -3.06 12.48
C ALA A 144 -0.57 -4.14 11.64
N VAL A 145 -1.89 -4.16 11.64
CA VAL A 145 -2.72 -5.18 10.99
C VAL A 145 -3.04 -4.88 9.54
N GLY A 146 -3.00 -3.61 9.15
CA GLY A 146 -3.32 -3.17 7.80
C GLY A 146 -2.53 -1.93 7.38
N VAL A 147 -2.78 -1.50 6.16
CA VAL A 147 -2.19 -0.31 5.56
C VAL A 147 -3.27 0.43 4.78
N LEU A 148 -3.40 1.73 5.02
CA LEU A 148 -4.07 2.67 4.12
C LEU A 148 -3.01 3.33 3.27
N CYS A 149 -3.11 3.22 1.94
CA CYS A 149 -2.14 3.82 1.04
C CYS A 149 -2.78 4.46 -0.19
N VAL A 150 -2.03 5.36 -0.80
CA VAL A 150 -2.35 6.06 -2.04
C VAL A 150 -1.20 5.90 -3.02
N THR A 151 -1.52 5.79 -4.33
CA THR A 151 -0.52 5.68 -5.39
C THR A 151 -0.92 6.48 -6.62
N HIS A 152 0.12 6.93 -7.35
CA HIS A 152 -0.04 7.57 -8.65
C HIS A 152 1.03 7.03 -9.62
N PRO A 153 0.71 6.83 -10.92
CA PRO A 153 1.69 6.40 -11.90
C PRO A 153 2.83 7.39 -12.12
N GLN A 154 2.53 8.69 -11.98
CA GLN A 154 3.53 9.75 -12.09
C GLN A 154 4.06 10.13 -10.72
N PRO A 155 5.32 10.57 -10.60
CA PRO A 155 5.84 11.18 -9.39
C PRO A 155 4.99 12.38 -8.96
N LEU A 156 4.92 12.64 -7.65
CA LEU A 156 4.35 13.85 -7.08
C LEU A 156 5.47 14.68 -6.46
N GLU A 157 5.80 15.82 -7.08
CA GLU A 157 6.85 16.71 -6.59
C GLU A 157 6.42 17.51 -5.35
N ILE A 158 5.12 17.78 -5.23
CA ILE A 158 4.55 18.56 -4.14
C ILE A 158 3.45 17.76 -3.46
N ILE A 159 3.63 17.50 -2.17
CA ILE A 159 2.64 16.89 -1.30
C ILE A 159 2.20 17.97 -0.32
N ALA A 160 0.89 18.18 -0.16
CA ALA A 160 0.37 19.13 0.82
C ALA A 160 0.91 18.77 2.23
N PRO A 161 1.37 19.76 3.02
CA PRO A 161 2.01 19.48 4.31
C PRO A 161 1.17 18.68 5.29
N ASP A 162 -0.15 18.83 5.25
CA ASP A 162 -1.12 18.16 6.09
C ASP A 162 -1.65 16.82 5.51
N ALA A 163 -1.35 16.51 4.24
CA ALA A 163 -1.90 15.34 3.57
C ALA A 163 -1.53 14.02 4.27
N LEU A 164 -0.30 13.88 4.76
CA LEU A 164 0.14 12.69 5.49
C LEU A 164 -0.51 12.59 6.88
N GLU A 165 -0.78 13.71 7.53
CA GLU A 165 -1.51 13.76 8.81
C GLU A 165 -2.97 13.36 8.60
N LEU A 166 -3.61 13.85 7.54
CA LEU A 166 -4.97 13.47 7.16
C LEU A 166 -5.06 11.98 6.82
N LEU A 167 -4.09 11.45 6.05
CA LEU A 167 -4.02 10.01 5.75
C LEU A 167 -3.91 9.19 7.04
N THR A 168 -3.08 9.64 7.98
CA THR A 168 -2.92 8.99 9.29
C THR A 168 -4.21 9.03 10.10
N SER A 169 -4.93 10.16 10.07
CA SER A 169 -6.22 10.31 10.72
C SER A 169 -7.27 9.36 10.13
N LEU A 170 -7.33 9.25 8.80
CA LEU A 170 -8.20 8.30 8.10
C LEU A 170 -7.86 6.85 8.46
N ALA A 171 -6.58 6.49 8.53
CA ALA A 171 -6.18 5.13 8.91
C ALA A 171 -6.64 4.75 10.32
N ARG A 172 -6.62 5.71 11.27
CA ARG A 172 -7.15 5.50 12.62
C ARG A 172 -8.66 5.25 12.63
N SER A 173 -9.40 5.80 11.68
CA SER A 173 -10.85 5.57 11.57
C SER A 173 -11.21 4.20 11.01
N VAL A 174 -10.26 3.48 10.41
CA VAL A 174 -10.50 2.17 9.81
C VAL A 174 -10.80 1.12 10.86
N THR A 175 -10.05 1.10 11.97
CA THR A 175 -10.33 0.20 13.10
C THR A 175 -11.27 0.90 14.07
N PRO A 176 -12.50 0.43 14.25
CA PRO A 176 -13.40 1.06 15.22
C PRO A 176 -12.79 0.94 16.63
N PRO A 177 -13.02 1.93 17.50
CA PRO A 177 -12.61 1.83 18.90
C PRO A 177 -13.26 0.60 19.52
N VAL A 178 -12.48 -0.19 20.26
CA VAL A 178 -13.01 -1.32 21.02
C VAL A 178 -13.98 -0.76 22.07
N LEU A 179 -15.26 -0.90 21.82
CA LEU A 179 -16.25 -0.61 22.86
C LEU A 179 -16.02 -1.62 23.99
N PRO A 180 -15.95 -1.18 25.26
CA PRO A 180 -15.86 -2.09 26.38
C PRO A 180 -17.05 -3.04 26.29
N ARG A 181 -16.79 -4.36 26.33
CA ARG A 181 -17.85 -5.36 26.37
C ARG A 181 -18.69 -5.04 27.60
N SER A 182 -19.98 -4.80 27.40
CA SER A 182 -20.93 -4.70 28.51
C SER A 182 -20.76 -5.95 29.37
N PRO A 183 -20.68 -5.83 30.72
CA PRO A 183 -20.66 -7.02 31.58
C PRO A 183 -21.88 -7.85 31.25
N VAL A 184 -21.69 -9.15 31.04
CA VAL A 184 -22.77 -10.12 30.86
C VAL A 184 -23.50 -10.10 32.21
N PRO A 185 -24.81 -9.82 32.27
CA PRO A 185 -25.56 -9.95 33.51
C PRO A 185 -25.53 -11.42 33.96
N GLU A 186 -25.15 -11.67 35.21
CA GLU A 186 -25.22 -12.98 35.89
C GLU A 186 -26.65 -13.48 35.98
#